data_292ad8b7a5b8738df6b9cc1a68d1de3b
#
_entry.id   292ad8b7a5b8738df6b9cc1a68d1de3b
#
_cell.length_a   1.000
_cell.length_b   1.000
_cell.length_c   1.000
_cell.angle_alpha   90.00
_cell.angle_beta   90.00
_cell.angle_gamma   90.00
#
_symmetry.space_group_name_H-M   'P 1'
#
loop_
_entity.id
_entity.type
_entity.pdbx_description
1 polymer ?
#
loop_
_entity_poly.entity_id
_entity_poly.type
_entity_poly.pdbx_seq_one_letter_code
_entity_poly.pdbx_strand_id
1 'polypeptide(L)' 'KKAPAKLKIYSINGQKVAEVNKVSDAEYVLAPGMYICNGKKFVIK' A
#
# COMPACT_ATOMS: atom_id res chain seq x y z
N LYS A 1 19.12 -9.46 -13.93
CA LYS A 1 17.88 -9.87 -13.29
C LYS A 1 17.41 -8.84 -12.29
N LYS A 2 16.17 -8.55 -12.31
CA LYS A 2 15.65 -7.56 -11.39
C LYS A 2 14.56 -8.16 -10.53
N ALA A 3 14.48 -7.67 -9.31
CA ALA A 3 13.46 -8.10 -8.39
C ALA A 3 12.10 -7.50 -8.78
N PRO A 4 11.02 -8.20 -8.44
CA PRO A 4 9.71 -7.61 -8.66
C PRO A 4 9.55 -6.34 -7.83
N ALA A 5 8.94 -5.35 -8.43
CA ALA A 5 8.67 -4.12 -7.72
C ALA A 5 7.50 -4.34 -6.78
N LYS A 6 7.67 -3.95 -5.54
CA LYS A 6 6.59 -4.05 -4.57
C LYS A 6 6.12 -2.67 -4.20
N LEU A 7 4.82 -2.58 -3.96
CA LEU A 7 4.20 -1.35 -3.54
C LEU A 7 4.29 -1.25 -2.02
N LYS A 8 4.90 -0.20 -1.55
CA LYS A 8 5.01 0.03 -0.12
C LYS A 8 3.88 0.94 0.30
N ILE A 9 3.11 0.49 1.26
CA ILE A 9 1.90 1.20 1.67
C ILE A 9 2.13 1.76 3.06
N TYR A 10 1.89 3.04 3.18
CA TYR A 10 2.09 3.77 4.42
C TYR A 10 0.78 4.29 4.94
N SER A 11 0.67 4.41 6.24
CA SER A 11 -0.46 5.10 6.83
C SER A 11 -0.33 6.60 6.59
N ILE A 12 -1.41 7.32 6.89
CA ILE A 12 -1.39 8.75 6.65
C ILE A 12 -0.39 9.48 7.53
N ASN A 13 0.04 8.85 8.61
CA ASN A 13 1.06 9.47 9.47
C ASN A 13 2.47 9.02 9.11
N GLY A 14 2.63 8.30 8.01
CA GLY A 14 3.96 8.02 7.49
C GLY A 14 4.56 6.69 7.87
N GLN A 15 3.84 5.85 8.59
CA GLN A 15 4.35 4.54 8.97
C GLN A 15 4.02 3.50 7.91
N LYS A 16 5.00 2.65 7.60
CA LYS A 16 4.76 1.59 6.66
C LYS A 16 3.86 0.53 7.29
N VAL A 17 2.76 0.24 6.63
CA VAL A 17 1.78 -0.71 7.16
C VAL A 17 1.72 -2.00 6.36
N ALA A 18 2.14 -1.97 5.10
CA ALA A 18 2.08 -3.18 4.29
C ALA A 18 2.97 -3.04 3.08
N GLU A 19 3.23 -4.17 2.45
CA GLU A 19 3.99 -4.20 1.20
C GLU A 19 3.36 -5.27 0.33
N VAL A 20 2.92 -4.89 -0.85
CA VAL A 20 2.18 -5.79 -1.71
C VAL A 20 2.71 -5.70 -3.13
N ASN A 21 2.38 -6.67 -3.94
CA ASN A 21 2.82 -6.68 -5.34
C ASN A 21 1.95 -5.80 -6.22
N LYS A 22 0.70 -5.63 -5.85
CA LYS A 22 -0.20 -4.80 -6.65
C LYS A 22 -1.29 -4.25 -5.75
N VAL A 23 -1.95 -3.22 -6.26
CA VAL A 23 -2.93 -2.50 -5.46
C VAL A 23 -4.09 -3.39 -5.04
N SER A 24 -4.52 -4.29 -5.90
CA SER A 24 -5.63 -5.17 -5.53
C SER A 24 -5.28 -6.06 -4.35
N ASP A 25 -4.02 -6.39 -4.17
CA ASP A 25 -3.60 -7.16 -3.00
C ASP A 25 -3.73 -6.33 -1.72
N ALA A 26 -3.54 -5.03 -1.82
CA ALA A 26 -3.65 -4.18 -0.66
C ALA A 26 -5.05 -4.24 -0.06
N GLU A 27 -6.05 -4.40 -0.88
CA GLU A 27 -7.42 -4.44 -0.39
C GLU A 27 -7.69 -5.66 0.46
N TYR A 28 -6.88 -6.70 0.31
CA TYR A 28 -7.06 -7.91 1.09
C TYR A 28 -6.31 -7.86 2.42
N VAL A 29 -5.22 -7.11 2.48
CA VAL A 29 -4.39 -7.11 3.68
C VAL A 29 -4.62 -5.91 4.57
N LEU A 30 -5.28 -4.87 4.07
CA LEU A 30 -5.47 -3.65 4.83
C LEU A 30 -6.93 -3.45 5.19
N ALA A 31 -7.15 -2.92 6.38
CA ALA A 31 -8.49 -2.52 6.79
C ALA A 31 -8.92 -1.29 6.00
N PRO A 32 -10.23 -1.06 5.89
CA PRO A 32 -10.69 0.14 5.21
C PRO A 32 -10.11 1.40 5.84
N GLY A 33 -9.73 2.33 5.00
CA GLY A 33 -9.14 3.55 5.50
C GLY A 33 -8.35 4.24 4.42
N MET A 34 -7.64 5.29 4.82
CA MET A 34 -6.86 6.08 3.91
C MET A 34 -5.38 5.75 4.07
N TYR A 35 -4.72 5.53 2.95
CA TYR A 35 -3.32 5.12 2.95
C TYR A 35 -2.56 5.87 1.88
N ILE A 36 -1.24 5.74 1.94
CA ILE A 36 -0.37 6.35 0.95
C ILE A 36 0.44 5.23 0.32
N CYS A 37 0.41 5.16 -0.99
CA CYS A 37 1.14 4.16 -1.73
C CYS A 37 1.96 4.86 -2.80
N ASN A 38 3.27 4.64 -2.76
CA ASN A 38 4.17 5.17 -3.77
C ASN A 38 4.05 6.69 -3.87
N GLY A 39 3.85 7.35 -2.73
CA GLY A 39 3.74 8.80 -2.69
C GLY A 39 2.38 9.35 -3.06
N LYS A 40 1.40 8.49 -3.26
CA LYS A 40 0.06 8.91 -3.64
C LYS A 40 -0.96 8.40 -2.64
N LYS A 41 -1.94 9.22 -2.34
CA LYS A 41 -3.02 8.81 -1.44
C LYS A 41 -3.97 7.87 -2.15
N PHE A 42 -4.46 6.88 -1.41
CA PHE A 42 -5.55 6.06 -1.92
C PHE A 42 -6.39 5.59 -0.76
N VAL A 43 -7.61 5.19 -1.08
CA VAL A 43 -8.60 4.82 -0.07
C VAL A 43 -9.01 3.38 -0.29
N ILE A 44 -9.09 2.63 0.81
CA ILE A 44 -9.63 1.28 0.80
C ILE A 44 -11.00 1.33 1.44
N LYS A 45 -11.99 0.88 0.72
CA LYS A 45 -13.39 0.96 1.16
C LYS A 45 -13.89 -0.34 1.81
#